data_dde128ee8ea714c4cfbec76f80987bc5
#
_entry.id   dde128ee8ea714c4cfbec76f80987bc5
#
_cell.length_a   1.000
_cell.length_b   1.000
_cell.length_c   1.000
_cell.angle_alpha   90.00
_cell.angle_beta   90.00
_cell.angle_gamma   90.00
#
_symmetry.space_group_name_H-M   'P 1'
#
loop_
_entity.id
_entity.type
_entity.pdbx_description
1 polymer ?
#
loop_
_entity_poly.entity_id
_entity_poly.type
_entity_poly.pdbx_seq_one_letter_code
_entity_poly.pdbx_strand_id
1 'polypeptide(L)' 'MSKLIRKITIGKDYKIDAMHYSVGQEVYGGHTICDILDEKDKYSVYIRKNKDVLPWKSFNKNMAISIEYNLEY' A
#
# COMPACT_ATOMS: atom_id res chain seq x y z
N MET A 1 8.29 8.99 -12.49
CA MET A 1 8.58 7.63 -12.01
C MET A 1 7.99 7.43 -10.61
N SER A 2 7.26 6.35 -10.43
CA SER A 2 6.64 6.09 -9.13
C SER A 2 7.66 5.62 -8.12
N LYS A 3 7.50 6.06 -6.88
CA LYS A 3 8.32 5.54 -5.79
C LYS A 3 7.66 4.30 -5.21
N LEU A 4 8.47 3.37 -4.75
CA LEU A 4 8.00 2.17 -4.10
C LEU A 4 7.84 2.42 -2.61
N ILE A 5 6.69 2.10 -2.09
CA ILE A 5 6.39 2.25 -0.68
C ILE A 5 6.49 0.88 -0.02
N ARG A 6 7.15 0.83 1.11
CA ARG A 6 7.25 -0.39 1.89
C ARG A 6 6.06 -0.57 2.80
N LYS A 7 5.59 0.52 3.40
CA LYS A 7 4.47 0.50 4.33
C LYS A 7 3.74 1.83 4.26
N ILE A 8 2.42 1.77 4.31
CA ILE A 8 1.61 2.96 4.33
C ILE A 8 0.53 2.83 5.41
N THR A 9 0.29 3.92 6.11
CA THR A 9 -0.77 4.01 7.10
C THR A 9 -1.82 4.97 6.59
N ILE A 10 -3.04 4.50 6.46
CA ILE A 10 -4.15 5.24 5.87
C ILE A 10 -5.23 5.41 6.91
N GLY A 11 -5.85 6.56 6.93
CA GLY A 11 -6.99 6.77 7.80
C GLY A 11 -7.45 8.20 7.83
N LYS A 12 -8.66 8.37 8.26
CA LYS A 12 -9.26 9.66 8.51
C LYS A 12 -8.81 10.17 9.87
N ASP A 13 -8.84 9.29 10.82
CA ASP A 13 -8.50 9.61 12.19
C ASP A 13 -7.31 8.76 12.58
N TYR A 14 -6.24 9.45 12.80
CA TYR A 14 -4.95 8.87 13.17
C TYR A 14 -5.06 7.84 14.29
N LYS A 15 -5.92 8.10 15.25
CA LYS A 15 -5.97 7.27 16.46
C LYS A 15 -6.96 6.13 16.37
N ILE A 16 -7.99 6.28 15.57
CA ILE A 16 -9.12 5.35 15.63
C ILE A 16 -9.21 4.49 14.40
N ASP A 17 -9.12 5.09 13.24
CA ASP A 17 -9.44 4.40 11.98
C ASP A 17 -8.23 4.09 11.12
N ALA A 18 -7.04 4.16 11.69
CA ALA A 18 -5.84 3.93 10.91
C ALA A 18 -5.73 2.48 10.47
N MET A 19 -5.44 2.29 9.20
CA MET A 19 -5.20 0.98 8.61
C MET A 19 -3.77 0.92 8.11
N HIS A 20 -3.09 -0.17 8.38
CA HIS A 20 -1.68 -0.34 8.03
C HIS A 20 -1.55 -1.37 6.92
N TYR A 21 -0.84 -1.00 5.87
CA TYR A 21 -0.58 -1.89 4.75
C TYR A 21 0.92 -1.95 4.50
N SER A 22 1.45 -3.15 4.42
CA SER A 22 2.89 -3.37 4.22
C SER A 22 3.11 -4.37 3.10
N VAL A 23 4.16 -4.13 2.32
CA VAL A 23 4.56 -5.11 1.30
C VAL A 23 4.94 -6.40 2.01
N GLY A 24 4.40 -7.51 1.53
CA GLY A 24 4.59 -8.83 2.15
C GLY A 24 3.48 -9.23 3.10
N GLN A 25 2.55 -8.32 3.39
CA GLN A 25 1.44 -8.61 4.27
C GLN A 25 0.41 -9.50 3.57
N GLU A 26 0.01 -10.56 4.25
CA GLU A 26 -1.04 -11.43 3.74
C GLU A 26 -2.40 -10.79 3.99
N VAL A 27 -3.28 -10.79 2.99
CA VAL A 27 -4.57 -10.12 3.12
C VAL A 27 -5.72 -11.11 3.15
N TYR A 28 -6.10 -11.67 2.02
CA TYR A 28 -7.19 -12.64 2.01
C TYR A 28 -6.98 -13.66 0.90
N GLY A 29 -7.54 -14.84 1.08
CA GLY A 29 -7.54 -15.85 0.02
C GLY A 29 -6.17 -16.23 -0.49
N GLY A 30 -5.15 -16.13 0.34
CA GLY A 30 -3.79 -16.45 -0.07
C GLY A 30 -3.10 -15.35 -0.85
N HIS A 31 -3.70 -14.16 -0.92
CA HIS A 31 -3.07 -13.01 -1.58
C HIS A 31 -2.13 -12.29 -0.63
N THR A 32 -1.08 -11.73 -1.19
CA THR A 32 -0.07 -10.97 -0.44
C THR A 32 0.12 -9.62 -1.12
N ILE A 33 0.24 -8.56 -0.33
CA ILE A 33 0.55 -7.25 -0.89
C ILE A 33 1.94 -7.31 -1.51
N CYS A 34 2.01 -7.07 -2.81
CA CYS A 34 3.28 -7.16 -3.52
C CYS A 34 3.86 -5.79 -3.86
N ASP A 35 3.02 -4.80 -4.07
CA ASP A 35 3.48 -3.45 -4.42
C ASP A 35 2.55 -2.41 -3.83
N ILE A 36 3.15 -1.33 -3.35
CA ILE A 36 2.43 -0.11 -2.98
C ILE A 36 3.13 1.01 -3.72
N LEU A 37 2.41 1.68 -4.63
CA LEU A 37 2.98 2.68 -5.50
C LEU A 37 2.56 4.08 -5.11
N ASP A 38 3.52 4.98 -5.08
CA ASP A 38 3.29 6.41 -4.89
C ASP A 38 3.12 7.03 -6.26
N GLU A 39 1.88 7.15 -6.70
CA GLU A 39 1.56 7.71 -7.99
C GLU A 39 1.29 9.20 -7.86
N LYS A 40 1.06 9.86 -8.99
CA LYS A 40 0.96 11.30 -9.02
C LYS A 40 -0.17 11.83 -8.13
N ASP A 41 -1.32 11.20 -8.18
CA ASP A 41 -2.51 11.70 -7.50
C ASP A 41 -3.12 10.72 -6.51
N LYS A 42 -2.50 9.55 -6.34
CA LYS A 42 -3.04 8.53 -5.45
C LYS A 42 -1.95 7.55 -5.05
N TYR A 43 -2.28 6.72 -4.06
CA TYR A 43 -1.46 5.57 -3.70
C TYR A 43 -2.20 4.32 -4.14
N SER A 44 -1.51 3.40 -4.79
CA SER A 44 -2.11 2.18 -5.32
C SER A 44 -1.50 0.97 -4.65
N VAL A 45 -2.34 0.04 -4.20
CA VAL A 45 -1.90 -1.19 -3.55
C VAL A 45 -2.25 -2.36 -4.45
N TYR A 46 -1.26 -3.19 -4.74
CA TYR A 46 -1.42 -4.37 -5.56
C TYR A 46 -1.19 -5.61 -4.73
N ILE A 47 -1.96 -6.65 -5.05
CA ILE A 47 -1.82 -7.94 -4.38
C ILE A 47 -1.47 -9.00 -5.41
N ARG A 48 -0.86 -10.07 -4.91
CA ARG A 48 -0.44 -11.18 -5.76
C ARG A 48 -0.81 -12.51 -5.14
N LYS A 49 -1.26 -13.43 -5.99
CA LYS A 49 -1.45 -14.82 -5.63
C LYS A 49 -0.80 -15.64 -6.74
N ASN A 50 0.21 -16.43 -6.39
CA ASN A 50 1.02 -17.16 -7.36
C ASN A 50 1.65 -16.19 -8.36
N LYS A 51 1.25 -16.26 -9.63
CA LYS A 51 1.79 -15.39 -10.67
C LYS A 51 0.87 -14.23 -11.03
N ASP A 52 -0.31 -14.19 -10.42
CA ASP A 52 -1.32 -13.20 -10.77
C ASP A 52 -1.23 -11.99 -9.88
N VAL A 53 -1.04 -10.82 -10.48
CA VAL A 53 -1.00 -9.55 -9.79
C VAL A 53 -2.26 -8.77 -10.13
N LEU A 54 -2.94 -8.28 -9.10
CA LEU A 54 -4.20 -7.57 -9.25
C LEU A 54 -4.15 -6.25 -8.49
N PRO A 55 -4.78 -5.20 -9.05
CA PRO A 55 -5.00 -4.00 -8.26
C PRO A 55 -6.03 -4.31 -7.17
N TRP A 56 -5.75 -3.83 -5.97
CA TRP A 56 -6.62 -4.13 -4.82
C TRP A 56 -7.29 -2.89 -4.28
N LYS A 57 -6.48 -1.91 -3.86
CA LYS A 57 -7.01 -0.67 -3.28
C LYS A 57 -6.24 0.51 -3.80
N SER A 58 -6.89 1.67 -3.77
CA SER A 58 -6.21 2.93 -4.01
C SER A 58 -6.72 3.94 -3.01
N PHE A 59 -5.87 4.91 -2.68
CA PHE A 59 -6.17 5.91 -1.67
C PHE A 59 -5.75 7.28 -2.16
N ASN A 60 -6.55 8.29 -1.82
CA ASN A 60 -6.18 9.67 -2.11
C ASN A 60 -4.96 10.06 -1.29
N LYS A 61 -4.17 10.97 -1.82
CA LYS A 61 -2.95 11.42 -1.15
C LYS A 61 -3.21 11.95 0.26
N ASN A 62 -4.32 12.64 0.44
CA ASN A 62 -4.63 13.23 1.74
C ASN A 62 -5.07 12.23 2.80
N MET A 63 -5.23 10.97 2.45
CA MET A 63 -5.60 9.93 3.41
C MET A 63 -4.39 9.29 4.07
N ALA A 64 -3.20 9.54 3.56
CA ALA A 64 -2.00 8.92 4.09
C ALA A 64 -1.54 9.65 5.35
N ILE A 65 -1.40 8.90 6.43
CA ILE A 65 -0.92 9.43 7.71
C ILE A 65 0.58 9.31 7.79
N SER A 66 1.13 8.17 7.41
CA SER A 66 2.57 7.98 7.37
C SER A 66 2.96 7.01 6.26
N ILE A 67 4.16 7.18 5.74
CA ILE A 67 4.65 6.39 4.63
C ILE A 67 6.12 6.04 4.90
N GLU A 68 6.44 4.75 4.76
CA GLU A 68 7.82 4.29 4.74
C GLU A 68 8.15 3.87 3.33
N TYR A 69 9.14 4.50 2.75
CA TYR A 69 9.57 4.18 1.40
C TYR A 69 10.59 3.05 1.43
N ASN A 70 10.60 2.31 0.34
CA ASN A 70 11.57 1.24 0.17
C ASN A 70 12.92 1.87 -0.17
N LEU A 71 13.92 1.59 0.65
CA LEU A 71 15.27 2.11 0.42
C LEU A 71 16.06 1.10 -0.38
N GLU A 72 16.42 1.50 -1.58
CA GLU A 72 17.20 0.67 -2.49
C GLU A 72 18.64 1.15 -2.56
N TYR A 73 19.54 0.22 -2.49
CA TYR A 73 20.97 0.52 -2.59
C TYR A 73 21.63 -0.34 -3.64
#